data_f73e26ca7a0aef719c83583ff43c62cc
#
_entry.id   f73e26ca7a0aef719c83583ff43c62cc
#
_cell.length_a   1.000
_cell.length_b   1.000
_cell.length_c   1.000
_cell.angle_alpha   90.00
_cell.angle_beta   90.00
_cell.angle_gamma   90.00
#
_symmetry.space_group_name_H-M   'P 1'
#
loop_
_entity.id
_entity.type
_entity.pdbx_description
1 polymer ?
#
loop_
_entity_poly.entity_id
_entity_poly.type
_entity_poly.pdbx_seq_one_letter_code
_entity_poly.pdbx_strand_id
1 'polypeptide(L)'
;NYSQNNRIKIKAADAEVLAVDDKNMPVLTKYKYGHGYVYFSAFSPEALLLERKIPFSGNECEIYKKVFSETIKELPLKSADSNAYITYHYNNDTLYCVVNNYSDTETTLDFEVSPDYKITKVYNDKQNKCAPYEAVIVKLERR
;
A
#
# COMPACT_ATOMS: atom_id res chain seq x y z
N ASN A 1 -24.70 1.98 -5.29
CA ASN A 1 -24.55 2.38 -6.72
C ASN A 1 -23.89 3.73 -6.92
N TYR A 2 -22.81 3.99 -6.21
CA TYR A 2 -21.96 5.18 -6.31
C TYR A 2 -21.34 5.34 -7.70
N SER A 3 -21.03 4.24 -8.33
CA SER A 3 -20.05 4.19 -9.41
C SER A 3 -20.53 4.78 -10.75
N GLN A 4 -21.82 4.89 -11.00
CA GLN A 4 -22.27 5.28 -12.35
C GLN A 4 -22.37 6.77 -12.60
N ASN A 5 -22.57 7.60 -11.56
CA ASN A 5 -22.83 9.04 -11.73
C ASN A 5 -21.58 9.92 -11.58
N ASN A 6 -20.51 9.43 -10.99
CA ASN A 6 -19.30 10.22 -10.70
C ASN A 6 -18.07 9.75 -11.48
N ARG A 7 -18.28 9.11 -12.61
CA ARG A 7 -17.22 8.58 -13.44
C ARG A 7 -16.97 9.44 -14.67
N ILE A 8 -15.72 9.71 -14.96
CA ILE A 8 -15.29 10.34 -16.21
C ILE A 8 -15.18 9.25 -17.30
N LYS A 9 -15.74 9.51 -18.47
CA LYS A 9 -15.52 8.67 -19.64
C LYS A 9 -14.15 8.97 -20.21
N ILE A 10 -13.28 7.97 -20.31
CA ILE A 10 -11.95 8.10 -20.88
C ILE A 10 -11.79 7.26 -22.14
N LYS A 11 -10.94 7.72 -23.05
CA LYS A 11 -10.48 6.98 -24.20
C LYS A 11 -8.98 6.79 -24.04
N ALA A 12 -8.55 5.56 -23.94
CA ALA A 12 -7.14 5.22 -23.89
C ALA A 12 -6.56 5.30 -25.30
N ALA A 13 -5.93 6.42 -25.67
CA ALA A 13 -5.26 6.57 -26.99
C ALA A 13 -4.03 5.67 -27.03
N ASP A 14 -2.91 6.15 -26.44
CA ASP A 14 -1.63 5.44 -26.40
C ASP A 14 -1.33 4.80 -25.03
N ALA A 15 -2.28 4.93 -24.08
CA ALA A 15 -2.12 4.40 -22.74
C ALA A 15 -2.51 2.91 -22.68
N GLU A 16 -1.76 2.14 -21.92
CA GLU A 16 -2.10 0.78 -21.55
C GLU A 16 -3.37 0.78 -20.67
N VAL A 17 -4.35 -0.04 -21.02
CA VAL A 17 -5.57 -0.22 -20.22
C VAL A 17 -5.32 -1.30 -19.18
N LEU A 18 -5.32 -0.92 -17.89
CA LEU A 18 -5.09 -1.84 -16.78
C LEU A 18 -6.40 -2.45 -16.23
N ALA A 19 -7.51 -1.71 -16.35
CA ALA A 19 -8.82 -2.21 -15.95
C ALA A 19 -9.94 -1.57 -16.80
N VAL A 20 -11.01 -2.34 -16.98
CA VAL A 20 -12.23 -1.92 -17.65
C VAL A 20 -13.44 -2.15 -16.74
N ASP A 21 -14.57 -1.50 -17.04
CA ASP A 21 -15.85 -1.73 -16.38
C ASP A 21 -16.64 -2.88 -17.03
N ASP A 22 -17.86 -3.08 -16.54
CA ASP A 22 -18.85 -4.05 -17.06
C ASP A 22 -19.29 -3.80 -18.52
N LYS A 23 -19.04 -2.59 -19.03
CA LYS A 23 -19.31 -2.19 -20.44
C LYS A 23 -18.03 -2.15 -21.29
N ASN A 24 -16.96 -2.75 -20.79
CA ASN A 24 -15.64 -2.77 -21.44
C ASN A 24 -15.03 -1.37 -21.71
N MET A 25 -15.43 -0.37 -20.88
CA MET A 25 -14.87 0.96 -20.98
C MET A 25 -13.68 1.10 -20.04
N PRO A 26 -12.55 1.73 -20.47
CA PRO A 26 -11.39 1.92 -19.61
C PRO A 26 -11.74 2.67 -18.32
N VAL A 27 -11.24 2.18 -17.18
CA VAL A 27 -11.40 2.79 -15.86
C VAL A 27 -10.09 3.06 -15.15
N LEU A 28 -9.02 2.33 -15.51
CA LEU A 28 -7.66 2.57 -15.05
C LEU A 28 -6.71 2.41 -16.22
N THR A 29 -5.86 3.40 -16.43
CA THR A 29 -4.87 3.39 -17.51
C THR A 29 -3.49 3.76 -16.99
N LYS A 30 -2.45 3.30 -17.68
CA LYS A 30 -1.04 3.60 -17.43
C LYS A 30 -0.41 4.14 -18.70
N TYR A 31 0.29 5.25 -18.59
CA TYR A 31 1.03 5.86 -19.70
C TYR A 31 2.47 6.13 -19.32
N LYS A 32 3.41 5.74 -20.18
CA LYS A 32 4.82 6.04 -19.96
C LYS A 32 5.10 7.51 -20.26
N TYR A 33 5.62 8.23 -19.27
CA TYR A 33 6.01 9.63 -19.42
C TYR A 33 7.44 9.85 -18.90
N GLY A 34 8.34 10.19 -19.81
CA GLY A 34 9.76 10.31 -19.48
C GLY A 34 10.33 9.01 -18.89
N HIS A 35 10.93 9.08 -17.72
CA HIS A 35 11.45 7.93 -16.97
C HIS A 35 10.45 7.27 -16.02
N GLY A 36 9.23 7.78 -15.94
CA GLY A 36 8.20 7.29 -15.05
C GLY A 36 6.92 6.89 -15.76
N TYR A 37 5.86 6.75 -14.97
CA TYR A 37 4.53 6.41 -15.44
C TYR A 37 3.49 7.33 -14.84
N VAL A 38 2.46 7.63 -15.61
CA VAL A 38 1.24 8.31 -15.16
C VAL A 38 0.12 7.28 -15.13
N TYR A 39 -0.52 7.15 -13.99
CA TYR A 39 -1.72 6.34 -13.84
C TYR A 39 -2.92 7.27 -13.78
N PHE A 40 -3.94 6.96 -14.54
CA PHE A 40 -5.17 7.72 -14.56
C PHE A 40 -6.35 6.82 -14.22
N SER A 41 -7.09 7.19 -13.16
CA SER A 41 -8.34 6.53 -12.78
C SER A 41 -9.54 7.35 -13.25
N ALA A 42 -10.52 6.70 -13.87
CA ALA A 42 -11.77 7.32 -14.31
C ALA A 42 -12.76 7.63 -13.17
N PHE A 43 -12.42 7.24 -11.95
CA PHE A 43 -13.19 7.49 -10.71
C PHE A 43 -12.23 7.73 -9.56
N SER A 44 -12.72 8.28 -8.45
CA SER A 44 -11.93 8.44 -7.22
C SER A 44 -12.08 7.21 -6.33
N PRO A 45 -11.02 6.38 -6.18
CA PRO A 45 -11.04 5.27 -5.24
C PRO A 45 -11.27 5.74 -3.80
N GLU A 46 -10.72 6.91 -3.44
CA GLU A 46 -10.84 7.50 -2.10
C GLU A 46 -12.29 7.86 -1.78
N ALA A 47 -13.04 8.35 -2.75
CA ALA A 47 -14.46 8.65 -2.55
C ALA A 47 -15.28 7.37 -2.28
N LEU A 48 -14.91 6.24 -2.90
CA LEU A 48 -15.50 4.95 -2.58
C LEU A 48 -15.18 4.49 -1.15
N LEU A 49 -13.95 4.73 -0.68
CA LEU A 49 -13.53 4.39 0.68
C LEU A 49 -14.27 5.24 1.72
N LEU A 50 -14.50 6.53 1.43
CA LEU A 50 -15.22 7.43 2.33
C LEU A 50 -16.71 7.06 2.50
N GLU A 51 -17.34 6.50 1.48
CA GLU A 51 -18.73 6.03 1.58
C GLU A 51 -18.87 4.75 2.40
N ARG A 52 -17.82 3.99 2.52
CA ARG A 52 -17.79 2.78 3.33
C ARG A 52 -17.36 3.11 4.73
N LYS A 53 -18.18 2.74 5.71
CA LYS A 53 -17.85 2.91 7.13
C LYS A 53 -16.63 2.08 7.57
N ILE A 54 -16.26 1.07 6.78
CA ILE A 54 -15.10 0.20 7.02
C ILE A 54 -14.18 0.37 5.81
N PRO A 55 -13.15 1.23 5.91
CA PRO A 55 -12.15 1.37 4.86
C PRO A 55 -11.38 0.05 4.67
N PHE A 56 -10.95 -0.22 3.44
CA PHE A 56 -10.18 -1.39 3.06
C PHE A 56 -10.88 -2.77 3.19
N SER A 57 -12.20 -2.80 3.36
CA SER A 57 -12.98 -4.05 3.45
C SER A 57 -13.33 -4.68 2.10
N GLY A 58 -12.99 -4.02 0.99
CA GLY A 58 -13.30 -4.47 -0.37
C GLY A 58 -12.07 -4.55 -1.26
N ASN A 59 -12.30 -4.70 -2.56
CA ASN A 59 -11.24 -4.81 -3.57
C ASN A 59 -10.61 -3.46 -3.97
N GLU A 60 -10.94 -2.37 -3.29
CA GLU A 60 -10.41 -1.03 -3.59
C GLU A 60 -8.89 -0.96 -3.43
N CYS A 61 -8.35 -1.70 -2.46
CA CYS A 61 -6.91 -1.81 -2.26
C CYS A 61 -6.17 -2.41 -3.46
N GLU A 62 -6.83 -3.24 -4.27
CA GLU A 62 -6.22 -3.88 -5.43
C GLU A 62 -5.80 -2.86 -6.49
N ILE A 63 -6.50 -1.73 -6.58
CA ILE A 63 -6.11 -0.61 -7.47
C ILE A 63 -4.75 -0.06 -7.02
N TYR A 64 -4.59 0.21 -5.73
CA TYR A 64 -3.33 0.71 -5.18
C TYR A 64 -2.21 -0.32 -5.29
N LYS A 65 -2.49 -1.59 -4.99
CA LYS A 65 -1.53 -2.68 -5.19
C LYS A 65 -1.09 -2.77 -6.64
N LYS A 66 -2.01 -2.66 -7.60
CA LYS A 66 -1.69 -2.69 -9.03
C LYS A 66 -0.82 -1.51 -9.45
N VAL A 67 -1.17 -0.30 -9.00
CA VAL A 67 -0.44 0.94 -9.33
C VAL A 67 0.97 0.95 -8.73
N PHE A 68 1.09 0.50 -7.47
CA PHE A 68 2.35 0.56 -6.73
C PHE A 68 3.12 -0.77 -6.70
N SER A 69 2.68 -1.80 -7.46
CA SER A 69 3.27 -3.14 -7.41
C SER A 69 4.77 -3.18 -7.70
N GLU A 70 5.26 -2.32 -8.56
CA GLU A 70 6.69 -2.23 -8.90
C GLU A 70 7.49 -1.57 -7.76
N THR A 71 6.95 -0.51 -7.16
CA THR A 71 7.56 0.22 -6.03
C THR A 71 7.48 -0.57 -4.73
N ILE A 72 6.34 -1.22 -4.46
CA ILE A 72 6.12 -2.00 -3.23
C ILE A 72 7.08 -3.20 -3.12
N LYS A 73 7.51 -3.77 -4.25
CA LYS A 73 8.49 -4.87 -4.26
C LYS A 73 9.83 -4.49 -3.64
N GLU A 74 10.17 -3.22 -3.68
CA GLU A 74 11.46 -2.70 -3.22
C GLU A 74 11.43 -2.23 -1.76
N LEU A 75 10.27 -2.31 -1.08
CA LEU A 75 10.17 -1.90 0.32
C LEU A 75 11.05 -2.80 1.22
N PRO A 76 11.89 -2.19 2.08
CA PRO A 76 12.81 -2.93 2.94
C PRO A 76 12.13 -3.85 3.95
N LEU A 77 10.94 -3.48 4.41
CA LEU A 77 10.10 -4.22 5.36
C LEU A 77 8.65 -4.12 4.94
N LYS A 78 7.93 -5.23 4.99
CA LYS A 78 6.48 -5.28 4.78
C LYS A 78 5.83 -6.07 5.90
N SER A 79 4.55 -5.82 6.14
CA SER A 79 3.71 -6.64 7.02
C SER A 79 2.57 -7.25 6.22
N ALA A 80 2.22 -8.48 6.55
CA ALA A 80 1.02 -9.12 6.02
C ALA A 80 -0.27 -8.55 6.63
N ASP A 81 -0.18 -7.94 7.82
CA ASP A 81 -1.32 -7.34 8.51
C ASP A 81 -1.65 -5.96 7.94
N SER A 82 -2.89 -5.79 7.48
CA SER A 82 -3.40 -4.53 6.93
C SER A 82 -3.54 -3.40 7.96
N ASN A 83 -3.53 -3.72 9.25
CA ASN A 83 -3.58 -2.74 10.34
C ASN A 83 -2.20 -2.21 10.72
N ALA A 84 -1.14 -2.85 10.23
CA ALA A 84 0.23 -2.41 10.45
C ALA A 84 0.64 -1.35 9.42
N TYR A 85 0.77 -0.11 9.87
CA TYR A 85 1.29 1.00 9.05
C TYR A 85 2.78 1.20 9.30
N ILE A 86 3.60 1.13 8.25
CA ILE A 86 5.06 1.19 8.35
C ILE A 86 5.58 2.50 7.78
N THR A 87 6.39 3.22 8.56
CA THR A 87 7.18 4.36 8.09
C THR A 87 8.67 4.03 8.13
N TYR A 88 9.45 4.61 7.20
CA TYR A 88 10.86 4.31 6.98
C TYR A 88 11.72 5.52 7.26
N HIS A 89 12.70 5.38 8.16
CA HIS A 89 13.58 6.44 8.61
C HIS A 89 15.05 6.04 8.42
N TYR A 90 15.70 6.64 7.45
CA TYR A 90 17.09 6.35 7.10
C TYR A 90 18.06 7.19 7.97
N ASN A 91 19.08 6.53 8.49
CA ASN A 91 20.21 7.16 9.17
C ASN A 91 21.50 6.46 8.72
N ASN A 92 22.16 7.02 7.70
CA ASN A 92 23.29 6.43 6.99
C ASN A 92 22.91 5.02 6.46
N ASP A 93 23.67 3.98 6.83
CA ASP A 93 23.43 2.59 6.41
C ASP A 93 22.39 1.86 7.27
N THR A 94 21.81 2.53 8.24
CA THR A 94 20.81 1.99 9.15
C THR A 94 19.42 2.49 8.76
N LEU A 95 18.47 1.61 8.76
CA LEU A 95 17.06 1.91 8.54
C LEU A 95 16.24 1.54 9.78
N TYR A 96 15.48 2.50 10.28
CA TYR A 96 14.49 2.28 11.31
C TYR A 96 13.10 2.28 10.70
N CYS A 97 12.38 1.17 10.86
CA CYS A 97 10.99 1.04 10.46
C CYS A 97 10.11 1.19 11.70
N VAL A 98 9.26 2.20 11.72
CA VAL A 98 8.26 2.34 12.78
C VAL A 98 6.97 1.68 12.30
N VAL A 99 6.57 0.64 12.99
CA VAL A 99 5.37 -0.16 12.70
C VAL A 99 4.30 0.21 13.71
N ASN A 100 3.26 0.87 13.25
CA ASN A 100 2.15 1.31 14.09
C ASN A 100 0.95 0.38 13.90
N ASN A 101 0.37 -0.08 14.99
CA ASN A 101 -0.91 -0.77 14.96
C ASN A 101 -2.05 0.27 15.07
N TYR A 102 -2.81 0.46 14.00
CA TYR A 102 -3.94 1.40 13.97
C TYR A 102 -5.28 0.76 14.31
N SER A 103 -5.28 -0.46 14.82
CA SER A 103 -6.52 -1.14 15.22
C SER A 103 -6.76 -1.08 16.72
N ASP A 104 -7.96 -1.39 17.13
CA ASP A 104 -8.37 -1.58 18.53
C ASP A 104 -8.09 -2.99 19.06
N THR A 105 -7.45 -3.83 18.22
CA THR A 105 -7.06 -5.20 18.55
C THR A 105 -5.55 -5.38 18.45
N GLU A 106 -5.03 -6.39 19.16
CA GLU A 106 -3.63 -6.77 19.06
C GLU A 106 -3.32 -7.33 17.67
N THR A 107 -2.19 -6.91 17.10
CA THR A 107 -1.69 -7.31 15.78
C THR A 107 -0.46 -8.21 15.94
N THR A 108 -0.39 -9.30 15.18
CA THR A 108 0.82 -10.13 15.08
C THR A 108 1.81 -9.50 14.11
N LEU A 109 3.07 -9.38 14.53
CA LEU A 109 4.16 -8.84 13.72
C LEU A 109 4.75 -9.94 12.84
N ASP A 110 4.19 -10.12 11.66
CA ASP A 110 4.72 -11.01 10.61
C ASP A 110 5.37 -10.14 9.53
N PHE A 111 6.71 -10.13 9.52
CA PHE A 111 7.49 -9.26 8.64
C PHE A 111 8.11 -10.02 7.48
N GLU A 112 7.85 -9.54 6.27
CA GLU A 112 8.63 -9.85 5.08
C GLU A 112 9.76 -8.82 4.94
N VAL A 113 11.01 -9.27 5.00
CA VAL A 113 12.21 -8.42 4.89
C VAL A 113 12.80 -8.59 3.50
N SER A 114 13.12 -7.47 2.83
CA SER A 114 13.84 -7.49 1.56
C SER A 114 15.18 -8.25 1.69
N PRO A 115 15.61 -9.02 0.68
CA PRO A 115 16.88 -9.74 0.68
C PRO A 115 18.10 -8.87 0.96
N ASP A 116 18.05 -7.59 0.63
CA ASP A 116 19.14 -6.62 0.83
C ASP A 116 19.31 -6.19 2.29
N TYR A 117 18.39 -6.59 3.17
CA TYR A 117 18.36 -6.16 4.56
C TYR A 117 18.29 -7.35 5.52
N LYS A 118 18.70 -7.09 6.77
CA LYS A 118 18.51 -7.99 7.92
C LYS A 118 17.96 -7.22 9.09
N ILE A 119 17.07 -7.81 9.86
CA ILE A 119 16.65 -7.29 11.16
C ILE A 119 17.79 -7.47 12.13
N THR A 120 18.23 -6.38 12.76
CA THR A 120 19.29 -6.42 13.79
C THR A 120 18.74 -6.18 15.18
N LYS A 121 17.60 -5.50 15.29
CA LYS A 121 16.92 -5.27 16.58
C LYS A 121 15.45 -4.94 16.37
N VAL A 122 14.63 -5.37 17.33
CA VAL A 122 13.24 -4.95 17.48
C VAL A 122 13.10 -4.33 18.87
N TYR A 123 12.53 -3.12 18.93
CA TYR A 123 12.27 -2.40 20.17
C TYR A 123 10.78 -2.44 20.46
N ASN A 124 10.42 -2.51 21.73
CA ASN A 124 9.04 -2.65 22.22
C ASN A 124 8.35 -3.95 21.74
N ASP A 125 9.15 -4.96 21.38
CA ASP A 125 8.61 -6.25 20.99
C ASP A 125 8.05 -6.99 22.22
N LYS A 126 6.78 -7.37 22.13
CA LYS A 126 6.09 -8.21 23.10
C LYS A 126 5.77 -9.55 22.45
N GLN A 127 6.79 -10.37 22.19
CA GLN A 127 6.63 -11.71 21.62
C GLN A 127 6.00 -11.69 20.19
N ASN A 128 6.53 -10.87 19.31
CA ASN A 128 6.02 -10.65 17.94
C ASN A 128 4.58 -10.07 17.92
N LYS A 129 4.23 -9.25 18.89
CA LYS A 129 2.92 -8.65 19.00
C LYS A 129 3.02 -7.15 19.20
N CYS A 130 2.06 -6.43 18.65
CA CYS A 130 1.88 -5.00 18.83
C CYS A 130 0.47 -4.76 19.40
N ALA A 131 0.41 -4.18 20.60
CA ALA A 131 -0.87 -3.89 21.23
C ALA A 131 -1.65 -2.81 20.45
N PRO A 132 -2.97 -2.66 20.72
CA PRO A 132 -3.78 -1.63 20.11
C PRO A 132 -3.16 -0.25 20.28
N TYR A 133 -3.08 0.49 19.14
CA TYR A 133 -2.54 1.86 19.09
C TYR A 133 -1.10 2.04 19.60
N GLU A 134 -0.36 0.94 19.72
CA GLU A 134 1.08 0.96 20.03
C GLU A 134 1.95 0.95 18.76
N ALA A 135 3.23 1.20 18.95
CA ALA A 135 4.23 1.13 17.90
C ALA A 135 5.41 0.23 18.31
N VAL A 136 5.93 -0.47 17.32
CA VAL A 136 7.17 -1.24 17.41
C VAL A 136 8.20 -0.65 16.45
N ILE A 137 9.47 -0.58 16.85
CA ILE A 137 10.54 -0.09 16.00
C ILE A 137 11.42 -1.27 15.59
N VAL A 138 11.55 -1.49 14.29
CA VAL A 138 12.41 -2.51 13.70
C VAL A 138 13.64 -1.84 13.11
N LYS A 139 14.82 -2.21 13.62
CA LYS A 139 16.10 -1.76 13.06
C LYS A 139 16.57 -2.75 12.00
N LEU A 140 16.82 -2.23 10.81
CA LEU A 140 17.39 -2.95 9.68
C LEU A 140 18.78 -2.43 9.35
N GLU A 141 19.66 -3.33 8.92
CA GLU A 141 20.95 -3.00 8.33
C GLU A 141 21.08 -3.67 6.97
N ARG A 142 21.75 -3.04 6.02
CA ARG A 142 22.08 -3.67 4.75
C ARG A 142 22.96 -4.90 4.97
N ARG A 143 22.78 -5.89 4.12
CA ARG A 143 23.63 -7.09 4.08
C ARG A 143 24.92 -6.83 3.33
#